data_d9c3359919bb59290c44a572ec37bc19
#
_entry.id   d9c3359919bb59290c44a572ec37bc19
#
_cell.length_a   1.000
_cell.length_b   1.000
_cell.length_c   1.000
_cell.angle_alpha   90.00
_cell.angle_beta   90.00
_cell.angle_gamma   90.00
#
_symmetry.space_group_name_H-M   'P 1'
#
loop_
_entity.id
_entity.type
_entity.pdbx_description
1 polymer ?
#
loop_
_entity_poly.entity_id
_entity_poly.type
_entity_poly.pdbx_seq_one_letter_code
_entity_poly.pdbx_strand_id
1 'polypeptide(L)'
;MVRLKRRADLLIDGVYKRITIWDALDYKQNHPELWDVYKENIYSICKNPQNKVRMVFQTGKNGVLKNSYFRYYNADFEHKGEGSEESYRHEFFKECISRIKRLELRWNKEALTIYPEEILQEETIIMEDGSKRIVDLLVRFKEAEPAIYVEKWDGQLAIEINDTHPVDSKKIAQLTQKRIACFEFTVNKWRIKEEFVNSEEEEKQYDVICEKLDGENEGYIRGELLVDAISPKYFSTKLFEDERIEKERVLSELIQLKKAYEQIFNAYTEVKKQSEAKSKELIRYKEKIDGLEVCVQMLETENEEIKSGLAYRLFGKKK
;
A
#
# COMPACT_ATOMS: atom_id res chain seq x y z
N MET A 1 -17.93 -33.90 -6.42
CA MET A 1 -18.86 -33.52 -5.34
C MET A 1 -19.69 -32.35 -5.84
N VAL A 2 -20.98 -32.31 -5.66
CA VAL A 2 -21.86 -31.23 -6.19
C VAL A 2 -21.72 -30.01 -5.28
N ARG A 3 -21.59 -28.82 -5.85
CA ARG A 3 -21.58 -27.56 -5.10
C ARG A 3 -22.90 -27.40 -4.33
N LEU A 4 -22.83 -27.46 -3.01
CA LEU A 4 -24.01 -27.43 -2.13
C LEU A 4 -24.18 -26.01 -1.60
N LYS A 5 -24.75 -25.09 -2.39
CA LYS A 5 -25.07 -23.75 -1.91
C LYS A 5 -26.30 -23.80 -1.01
N ARG A 6 -26.20 -23.20 0.18
CA ARG A 6 -27.30 -23.17 1.17
C ARG A 6 -28.11 -21.89 1.12
N ARG A 7 -27.68 -20.92 0.31
CA ARG A 7 -28.34 -19.63 0.14
C ARG A 7 -28.45 -19.27 -1.32
N ALA A 8 -29.50 -18.54 -1.66
CA ALA A 8 -29.76 -18.01 -2.99
C ALA A 8 -30.56 -16.70 -2.88
N ASP A 9 -30.69 -16.00 -3.98
CA ASP A 9 -31.56 -14.84 -4.07
C ASP A 9 -32.85 -15.22 -4.82
N LEU A 10 -33.98 -14.95 -4.21
CA LEU A 10 -35.31 -15.14 -4.79
C LEU A 10 -35.83 -13.80 -5.33
N LEU A 11 -36.20 -13.76 -6.59
CA LEU A 11 -36.80 -12.58 -7.21
C LEU A 11 -38.31 -12.57 -6.97
N ILE A 12 -38.79 -11.59 -6.19
CA ILE A 12 -40.21 -11.35 -5.90
C ILE A 12 -40.52 -9.90 -6.27
N ASP A 13 -41.51 -9.66 -7.13
CA ASP A 13 -41.96 -8.33 -7.54
C ASP A 13 -40.82 -7.38 -7.98
N GLY A 14 -39.83 -7.92 -8.67
CA GLY A 14 -38.68 -7.17 -9.17
C GLY A 14 -37.58 -6.91 -8.11
N VAL A 15 -37.73 -7.42 -6.90
CA VAL A 15 -36.76 -7.27 -5.81
C VAL A 15 -36.14 -8.63 -5.46
N TYR A 16 -34.80 -8.64 -5.36
CA TYR A 16 -34.08 -9.83 -4.89
C TYR A 16 -34.07 -9.90 -3.37
N LYS A 17 -34.59 -11.02 -2.83
CA LYS A 17 -34.58 -11.33 -1.40
C LYS A 17 -33.68 -12.53 -1.15
N ARG A 18 -32.74 -12.42 -0.23
CA ARG A 18 -31.91 -13.55 0.23
C ARG A 18 -32.79 -14.61 0.88
N ILE A 19 -32.68 -15.85 0.43
CA ILE A 19 -33.33 -17.01 1.01
C ILE A 19 -32.32 -18.10 1.35
N THR A 20 -32.64 -18.86 2.37
CA THR A 20 -31.91 -20.07 2.80
C THR A 20 -32.59 -21.33 2.25
N ILE A 21 -31.91 -22.48 2.39
CA ILE A 21 -32.55 -23.80 2.13
C ILE A 21 -33.79 -24.03 3.01
N TRP A 22 -33.80 -23.42 4.20
CA TRP A 22 -34.94 -23.53 5.14
C TRP A 22 -36.15 -22.77 4.61
N ASP A 23 -35.97 -21.57 4.12
CA ASP A 23 -37.02 -20.77 3.48
C ASP A 23 -37.59 -21.51 2.27
N ALA A 24 -36.72 -22.08 1.43
CA ALA A 24 -37.14 -22.83 0.25
C ALA A 24 -37.91 -24.08 0.59
N LEU A 25 -37.54 -24.75 1.68
CA LEU A 25 -38.27 -25.92 2.22
C LEU A 25 -39.64 -25.53 2.77
N ASP A 26 -39.70 -24.46 3.54
CA ASP A 26 -40.96 -23.93 4.10
C ASP A 26 -41.92 -23.55 2.97
N TYR A 27 -41.49 -22.78 1.98
CA TYR A 27 -42.32 -22.48 0.80
C TYR A 27 -42.81 -23.75 0.11
N LYS A 28 -41.92 -24.74 -0.08
CA LYS A 28 -42.28 -25.97 -0.79
C LYS A 28 -43.28 -26.83 0.00
N GLN A 29 -43.19 -26.88 1.34
CA GLN A 29 -44.00 -27.72 2.19
C GLN A 29 -45.31 -27.06 2.63
N ASN A 30 -45.24 -25.78 3.01
CA ASN A 30 -46.33 -25.08 3.65
C ASN A 30 -47.04 -24.07 2.74
N HIS A 31 -46.41 -23.67 1.59
CA HIS A 31 -46.94 -22.70 0.64
C HIS A 31 -46.76 -23.17 -0.80
N PRO A 32 -47.30 -24.32 -1.21
CA PRO A 32 -47.04 -24.94 -2.50
C PRO A 32 -47.46 -24.06 -3.70
N GLU A 33 -48.49 -23.24 -3.56
CA GLU A 33 -48.95 -22.31 -4.57
C GLU A 33 -47.93 -21.18 -4.82
N LEU A 34 -47.26 -20.70 -3.79
CA LEU A 34 -46.18 -19.71 -3.92
C LEU A 34 -44.90 -20.39 -4.45
N TRP A 35 -44.65 -21.62 -4.00
CA TRP A 35 -43.50 -22.37 -4.45
C TRP A 35 -43.51 -22.60 -5.97
N ASP A 36 -44.66 -22.88 -6.54
CA ASP A 36 -44.78 -23.09 -8.00
C ASP A 36 -44.37 -21.86 -8.82
N VAL A 37 -44.52 -20.66 -8.25
CA VAL A 37 -44.04 -19.40 -8.83
C VAL A 37 -42.56 -19.16 -8.50
N TYR A 38 -42.17 -19.36 -7.25
CA TYR A 38 -40.84 -18.97 -6.73
C TYR A 38 -39.72 -19.89 -7.23
N LYS A 39 -39.95 -21.18 -7.41
CA LYS A 39 -38.95 -22.15 -7.87
C LYS A 39 -38.26 -21.79 -9.19
N GLU A 40 -38.93 -20.98 -10.03
CA GLU A 40 -38.43 -20.54 -11.32
C GLU A 40 -37.62 -19.23 -11.22
N ASN A 41 -37.68 -18.53 -10.08
CA ASN A 41 -37.14 -17.21 -9.84
C ASN A 41 -35.99 -17.19 -8.82
N ILE A 42 -35.25 -18.29 -8.71
CA ILE A 42 -34.11 -18.44 -7.80
C ILE A 42 -32.81 -18.15 -8.57
N TYR A 43 -31.94 -17.34 -7.98
CA TYR A 43 -30.71 -16.86 -8.59
C TYR A 43 -29.51 -16.93 -7.62
N SER A 44 -28.29 -16.85 -8.18
CA SER A 44 -27.05 -16.74 -7.41
C SER A 44 -26.97 -15.44 -6.61
N ILE A 45 -26.13 -15.43 -5.58
CA ILE A 45 -26.01 -14.35 -4.56
C ILE A 45 -25.28 -13.10 -5.10
N CYS A 46 -24.87 -13.01 -6.32
CA CYS A 46 -24.17 -11.84 -6.86
C CYS A 46 -25.06 -10.57 -6.77
N LYS A 47 -24.49 -9.44 -6.32
CA LYS A 47 -25.20 -8.15 -6.23
C LYS A 47 -25.60 -7.60 -7.59
N ASN A 48 -24.73 -7.73 -8.60
CA ASN A 48 -25.02 -7.21 -9.93
C ASN A 48 -26.06 -8.10 -10.62
N PRO A 49 -27.29 -7.58 -10.95
CA PRO A 49 -28.33 -8.37 -11.58
C PRO A 49 -27.92 -9.01 -12.91
N GLN A 50 -27.01 -8.36 -13.66
CA GLN A 50 -26.51 -8.88 -14.95
C GLN A 50 -25.59 -10.10 -14.80
N ASN A 51 -25.02 -10.30 -13.62
CA ASN A 51 -24.15 -11.43 -13.33
C ASN A 51 -24.90 -12.56 -12.59
N LYS A 52 -26.18 -12.36 -12.24
CA LYS A 52 -26.97 -13.39 -11.58
C LYS A 52 -27.24 -14.56 -12.50
N VAL A 53 -27.00 -15.76 -11.99
CA VAL A 53 -27.23 -17.02 -12.70
C VAL A 53 -28.40 -17.72 -12.05
N ARG A 54 -29.32 -18.23 -12.88
CA ARG A 54 -30.48 -18.99 -12.41
C ARG A 54 -30.05 -20.24 -11.66
N MET A 55 -30.72 -20.50 -10.54
CA MET A 55 -30.50 -21.66 -9.70
C MET A 55 -31.77 -22.48 -9.54
N VAL A 56 -31.64 -23.73 -9.12
CA VAL A 56 -32.72 -24.63 -8.73
C VAL A 56 -32.48 -25.16 -7.35
N PHE A 57 -33.56 -25.27 -6.57
CA PHE A 57 -33.52 -25.90 -5.28
C PHE A 57 -33.69 -27.40 -5.41
N GLN A 58 -32.78 -28.16 -4.80
CA GLN A 58 -32.80 -29.60 -4.74
C GLN A 58 -33.11 -30.07 -3.29
N THR A 59 -34.14 -30.85 -3.09
CA THR A 59 -34.37 -31.53 -1.82
C THR A 59 -33.55 -32.80 -1.76
N GLY A 60 -32.94 -33.07 -0.61
CA GLY A 60 -32.28 -34.34 -0.37
C GLY A 60 -33.18 -35.54 -0.54
N LYS A 61 -32.59 -36.74 -0.75
CA LYS A 61 -33.34 -37.98 -0.81
C LYS A 61 -34.20 -38.13 0.46
N ASN A 62 -35.48 -38.50 0.28
CA ASN A 62 -36.47 -38.64 1.33
C ASN A 62 -36.88 -37.36 2.09
N GLY A 63 -36.75 -36.19 1.49
CA GLY A 63 -37.13 -34.92 2.13
C GLY A 63 -36.24 -34.53 3.32
N VAL A 64 -35.11 -35.19 3.50
CA VAL A 64 -34.18 -34.91 4.58
C VAL A 64 -33.43 -33.60 4.28
N LEU A 65 -33.54 -32.64 5.18
CA LEU A 65 -32.89 -31.33 5.16
C LEU A 65 -31.40 -31.41 4.93
N LYS A 66 -30.76 -32.43 5.47
CA LYS A 66 -29.32 -32.68 5.45
C LYS A 66 -28.67 -32.59 4.05
N ASN A 67 -29.45 -32.86 3.00
CA ASN A 67 -28.96 -32.89 1.62
C ASN A 67 -29.70 -31.92 0.70
N SER A 68 -30.39 -30.91 1.24
CA SER A 68 -31.04 -29.88 0.46
C SER A 68 -30.06 -28.76 0.13
N TYR A 69 -30.10 -28.27 -1.11
CA TYR A 69 -29.17 -27.25 -1.59
C TYR A 69 -29.69 -26.51 -2.83
N PHE A 70 -29.11 -25.40 -3.13
CA PHE A 70 -29.26 -24.73 -4.42
C PHE A 70 -28.12 -25.12 -5.36
N ARG A 71 -28.42 -25.37 -6.63
CA ARG A 71 -27.43 -25.57 -7.69
C ARG A 71 -27.74 -24.70 -8.89
N TYR A 72 -26.78 -24.44 -9.70
CA TYR A 72 -27.01 -23.74 -10.96
C TYR A 72 -27.95 -24.55 -11.88
N TYR A 73 -28.85 -23.84 -12.57
CA TYR A 73 -29.83 -24.46 -13.49
C TYR A 73 -29.11 -25.14 -14.67
N ASN A 74 -28.09 -24.48 -15.20
CA ASN A 74 -27.31 -24.99 -16.32
C ASN A 74 -25.95 -25.52 -15.82
N ALA A 75 -25.68 -26.82 -16.06
CA ALA A 75 -24.43 -27.47 -15.67
C ALA A 75 -23.18 -26.86 -16.31
N ASP A 76 -23.32 -26.17 -17.49
CA ASP A 76 -22.20 -25.47 -18.11
C ASP A 76 -21.63 -24.33 -17.27
N PHE A 77 -22.40 -23.75 -16.35
CA PHE A 77 -21.92 -22.76 -15.39
C PHE A 77 -21.13 -23.39 -14.25
N GLU A 78 -21.39 -24.64 -13.91
CA GLU A 78 -20.62 -25.39 -12.92
C GLU A 78 -19.19 -25.72 -13.42
N HIS A 79 -19.01 -25.84 -14.75
CA HIS A 79 -17.74 -26.20 -15.36
C HIS A 79 -16.88 -25.01 -15.85
N LYS A 80 -17.48 -23.82 -16.07
CA LYS A 80 -16.77 -22.62 -16.53
C LYS A 80 -16.22 -21.73 -15.43
N GLY A 81 -16.63 -21.94 -14.19
CA GLY A 81 -16.01 -21.30 -13.04
C GLY A 81 -14.74 -22.05 -12.69
N GLU A 82 -13.60 -21.36 -12.78
CA GLU A 82 -12.35 -21.84 -12.22
C GLU A 82 -12.59 -22.24 -10.77
N GLY A 83 -12.41 -23.49 -10.47
CA GLY A 83 -12.27 -23.81 -9.11
C GLY A 83 -13.04 -25.02 -8.63
N SER A 84 -12.40 -25.54 -7.69
CA SER A 84 -12.75 -26.55 -6.74
C SER A 84 -14.21 -26.45 -6.31
N GLU A 85 -14.76 -27.58 -6.04
CA GLU A 85 -16.05 -27.75 -5.37
C GLU A 85 -16.09 -26.85 -4.13
N GLU A 86 -16.99 -25.86 -4.16
CA GLU A 86 -17.20 -24.96 -3.01
C GLU A 86 -17.77 -25.77 -1.84
N SER A 87 -17.04 -25.85 -0.75
CA SER A 87 -17.46 -26.54 0.45
C SER A 87 -18.48 -25.71 1.22
N TYR A 88 -19.28 -26.38 2.11
CA TYR A 88 -20.13 -25.66 3.05
C TYR A 88 -19.33 -24.67 3.91
N ARG A 89 -18.13 -25.05 4.33
CA ARG A 89 -17.24 -24.20 5.13
C ARG A 89 -16.85 -22.91 4.39
N HIS A 90 -16.52 -23.03 3.11
CA HIS A 90 -16.21 -21.88 2.27
C HIS A 90 -17.39 -20.89 2.18
N GLU A 91 -18.61 -21.39 1.86
CA GLU A 91 -19.82 -20.56 1.83
C GLU A 91 -20.15 -19.97 3.21
N PHE A 92 -20.00 -20.75 4.28
CA PHE A 92 -20.24 -20.33 5.64
C PHE A 92 -19.37 -19.12 6.03
N PHE A 93 -18.08 -19.17 5.76
CA PHE A 93 -17.18 -18.06 6.10
C PHE A 93 -17.39 -16.84 5.22
N LYS A 94 -17.77 -16.98 3.95
CA LYS A 94 -18.19 -15.83 3.13
C LYS A 94 -19.37 -15.11 3.79
N GLU A 95 -20.35 -15.85 4.24
CA GLU A 95 -21.50 -15.27 4.92
C GLU A 95 -21.13 -14.63 6.26
N CYS A 96 -20.31 -15.27 7.10
CA CYS A 96 -19.84 -14.68 8.35
C CYS A 96 -19.16 -13.34 8.11
N ILE A 97 -18.18 -13.29 7.19
CA ILE A 97 -17.43 -12.04 6.92
C ILE A 97 -18.34 -10.97 6.34
N SER A 98 -19.33 -11.33 5.51
CA SER A 98 -20.26 -10.33 4.96
C SER A 98 -21.15 -9.64 6.00
N ARG A 99 -21.25 -10.19 7.20
CA ARG A 99 -22.02 -9.63 8.32
C ARG A 99 -21.19 -8.76 9.26
N ILE A 100 -19.87 -8.78 9.14
CA ILE A 100 -18.94 -8.07 10.04
C ILE A 100 -18.96 -6.57 9.75
N LYS A 101 -18.99 -5.77 10.80
CA LYS A 101 -18.97 -4.31 10.71
C LYS A 101 -17.58 -3.71 10.86
N ARG A 102 -16.68 -4.41 11.52
CA ARG A 102 -15.30 -4.01 11.73
C ARG A 102 -14.39 -5.18 11.42
N LEU A 103 -13.67 -5.11 10.29
CA LEU A 103 -12.71 -6.14 9.88
C LEU A 103 -11.33 -5.82 10.48
N GLU A 104 -10.84 -6.68 11.35
CA GLU A 104 -9.45 -6.65 11.79
C GLU A 104 -8.68 -7.78 11.10
N LEU A 105 -7.82 -7.41 10.17
CA LEU A 105 -6.99 -8.32 9.39
C LEU A 105 -5.58 -8.40 9.97
N ARG A 106 -5.05 -9.60 10.13
CA ARG A 106 -3.68 -9.81 10.63
C ARG A 106 -2.90 -10.74 9.71
N TRP A 107 -1.73 -10.28 9.28
CA TRP A 107 -0.79 -11.09 8.49
C TRP A 107 0.65 -10.77 8.91
N ASN A 108 1.50 -11.79 8.96
CA ASN A 108 2.86 -11.66 9.48
C ASN A 108 2.89 -10.94 10.84
N LYS A 109 3.44 -9.72 10.88
CA LYS A 109 3.48 -8.83 12.07
C LYS A 109 2.63 -7.57 11.88
N GLU A 110 1.88 -7.50 10.78
CA GLU A 110 1.04 -6.38 10.42
C GLU A 110 -0.41 -6.60 10.87
N ALA A 111 -1.09 -5.50 11.16
CA ALA A 111 -2.50 -5.46 11.45
C ALA A 111 -3.16 -4.29 10.71
N LEU A 112 -4.37 -4.51 10.22
CA LEU A 112 -5.17 -3.51 9.53
C LEU A 112 -6.62 -3.64 9.99
N THR A 113 -7.17 -2.54 10.48
CA THR A 113 -8.60 -2.45 10.77
C THR A 113 -9.28 -1.73 9.61
N ILE A 114 -10.35 -2.31 9.09
CA ILE A 114 -11.18 -1.72 8.03
C ILE A 114 -12.61 -1.57 8.58
N TYR A 115 -13.23 -0.42 8.28
CA TYR A 115 -14.65 -0.17 8.52
C TYR A 115 -15.39 -0.25 7.20
N PRO A 116 -16.00 -1.42 6.87
CA PRO A 116 -16.63 -1.63 5.57
C PRO A 116 -17.86 -0.74 5.38
N GLU A 117 -17.95 -0.05 4.25
CA GLU A 117 -19.23 0.51 3.78
C GLU A 117 -20.11 -0.56 3.18
N GLU A 118 -19.48 -1.53 2.51
CA GLU A 118 -20.14 -2.61 1.82
C GLU A 118 -19.22 -3.82 1.68
N ILE A 119 -19.77 -5.02 1.88
CA ILE A 119 -19.10 -6.30 1.58
C ILE A 119 -19.96 -7.05 0.55
N LEU A 120 -19.43 -7.22 -0.64
CA LEU A 120 -20.09 -7.87 -1.76
C LEU A 120 -19.61 -9.32 -1.86
N GLN A 121 -20.56 -10.26 -1.94
CA GLN A 121 -20.26 -11.68 -2.14
C GLN A 121 -20.24 -12.01 -3.65
N GLU A 122 -19.32 -12.87 -4.06
CA GLU A 122 -19.20 -13.39 -5.42
C GLU A 122 -19.17 -12.29 -6.49
N GLU A 123 -18.42 -11.20 -6.21
CA GLU A 123 -18.37 -10.07 -7.11
C GLU A 123 -17.49 -10.38 -8.34
N THR A 124 -18.00 -9.99 -9.51
CA THR A 124 -17.31 -10.21 -10.78
C THR A 124 -16.45 -9.02 -11.14
N ILE A 125 -15.16 -9.23 -11.25
CA ILE A 125 -14.18 -8.23 -11.70
C ILE A 125 -13.86 -8.48 -13.16
N ILE A 126 -14.00 -7.44 -14.01
CA ILE A 126 -13.62 -7.48 -15.41
C ILE A 126 -12.14 -7.10 -15.51
N MET A 127 -11.32 -8.01 -16.03
CA MET A 127 -9.90 -7.81 -16.24
C MET A 127 -9.63 -6.97 -17.50
N GLU A 128 -8.38 -6.53 -17.69
CA GLU A 128 -8.00 -5.69 -18.86
C GLU A 128 -8.13 -6.42 -20.18
N ASP A 129 -7.92 -7.74 -20.19
CA ASP A 129 -8.11 -8.62 -21.33
C ASP A 129 -9.57 -8.97 -21.62
N GLY A 130 -10.52 -8.38 -20.87
CA GLY A 130 -11.95 -8.67 -20.96
C GLY A 130 -12.39 -9.95 -20.26
N SER A 131 -11.47 -10.73 -19.71
CA SER A 131 -11.81 -11.92 -18.91
C SER A 131 -12.50 -11.52 -17.60
N LYS A 132 -13.31 -12.44 -17.07
CA LYS A 132 -14.03 -12.22 -15.82
C LYS A 132 -13.40 -13.06 -14.71
N ARG A 133 -13.22 -12.44 -13.53
CA ARG A 133 -12.83 -13.14 -12.30
C ARG A 133 -13.87 -12.90 -11.23
N ILE A 134 -14.22 -13.94 -10.52
CA ILE A 134 -15.11 -13.84 -9.37
C ILE A 134 -14.24 -13.87 -8.12
N VAL A 135 -14.38 -12.85 -7.27
CA VAL A 135 -13.78 -12.83 -5.93
C VAL A 135 -14.83 -13.26 -4.90
N ASP A 136 -14.41 -13.98 -3.87
CA ASP A 136 -15.34 -14.47 -2.86
C ASP A 136 -16.04 -13.34 -2.15
N LEU A 137 -15.28 -12.33 -1.74
CA LEU A 137 -15.77 -11.10 -1.13
C LEU A 137 -15.01 -9.90 -1.69
N LEU A 138 -15.72 -8.83 -2.01
CA LEU A 138 -15.15 -7.52 -2.30
C LEU A 138 -15.58 -6.53 -1.23
N VAL A 139 -14.65 -6.10 -0.40
CA VAL A 139 -14.85 -5.10 0.65
C VAL A 139 -14.61 -3.72 0.08
N ARG A 140 -15.59 -2.81 0.23
CA ARG A 140 -15.45 -1.38 -0.08
C ARG A 140 -15.45 -0.60 1.21
N PHE A 141 -14.52 0.35 1.33
CA PHE A 141 -14.33 1.10 2.56
C PHE A 141 -13.78 2.51 2.29
N LYS A 142 -14.08 3.44 3.19
CA LYS A 142 -13.55 4.80 3.21
C LYS A 142 -12.75 5.10 4.47
N GLU A 143 -12.75 4.16 5.42
CA GLU A 143 -12.07 4.29 6.69
C GLU A 143 -11.28 3.02 7.01
N ALA A 144 -10.02 3.21 7.45
CA ALA A 144 -9.13 2.13 7.86
C ALA A 144 -8.07 2.64 8.84
N GLU A 145 -7.52 1.75 9.64
CA GLU A 145 -6.40 2.01 10.54
C GLU A 145 -5.26 1.00 10.28
N PRO A 146 -4.12 1.45 9.74
CA PRO A 146 -3.71 2.82 9.37
C PRO A 146 -4.49 3.39 8.16
N ALA A 147 -4.81 4.69 8.21
CA ALA A 147 -5.61 5.38 7.19
C ALA A 147 -5.00 5.36 5.77
N ILE A 148 -3.68 5.17 5.67
CA ILE A 148 -2.94 5.10 4.40
C ILE A 148 -3.47 4.02 3.46
N TYR A 149 -4.05 2.93 3.98
CA TYR A 149 -4.59 1.83 3.18
C TYR A 149 -5.83 2.23 2.37
N VAL A 150 -6.57 3.27 2.78
CA VAL A 150 -7.70 3.80 2.00
C VAL A 150 -7.21 4.33 0.65
N GLU A 151 -6.17 5.15 0.66
CA GLU A 151 -5.58 5.68 -0.58
C GLU A 151 -4.77 4.63 -1.34
N LYS A 152 -3.99 3.83 -0.61
CA LYS A 152 -3.12 2.82 -1.18
C LYS A 152 -3.90 1.77 -1.98
N TRP A 153 -5.03 1.31 -1.47
CA TRP A 153 -5.88 0.29 -2.08
C TRP A 153 -7.11 0.84 -2.79
N ASP A 154 -7.23 2.17 -2.91
CA ASP A 154 -8.38 2.86 -3.51
C ASP A 154 -9.72 2.42 -2.88
N GLY A 155 -9.70 2.20 -1.55
CA GLY A 155 -10.86 1.78 -0.77
C GLY A 155 -11.45 0.41 -1.14
N GLN A 156 -10.65 -0.50 -1.72
CA GLN A 156 -11.10 -1.82 -2.15
C GLN A 156 -10.15 -2.92 -1.71
N LEU A 157 -10.72 -4.02 -1.20
CA LEU A 157 -10.00 -5.24 -0.84
C LEU A 157 -10.78 -6.47 -1.26
N ALA A 158 -10.19 -7.36 -2.03
CA ALA A 158 -10.70 -8.70 -2.26
C ALA A 158 -10.29 -9.61 -1.10
N ILE A 159 -11.24 -10.37 -0.56
CA ILE A 159 -10.96 -11.45 0.41
C ILE A 159 -11.33 -12.77 -0.24
N GLU A 160 -10.39 -13.69 -0.25
CA GLU A 160 -10.53 -15.05 -0.77
C GLU A 160 -10.55 -16.04 0.39
N ILE A 161 -11.46 -16.97 0.37
CA ILE A 161 -11.61 -18.01 1.41
C ILE A 161 -10.90 -19.28 0.95
N ASN A 162 -9.85 -19.66 1.65
CA ASN A 162 -9.12 -20.90 1.36
C ASN A 162 -9.53 -22.01 2.32
N ASP A 163 -10.31 -22.96 1.84
CA ASP A 163 -10.64 -24.18 2.59
C ASP A 163 -9.76 -25.37 2.16
N THR A 164 -9.68 -25.63 0.87
CA THR A 164 -8.97 -26.80 0.33
C THR A 164 -7.82 -26.47 -0.60
N HIS A 165 -7.92 -25.36 -1.31
CA HIS A 165 -6.92 -24.93 -2.30
C HIS A 165 -6.64 -23.45 -2.14
N PRO A 166 -5.34 -23.06 -2.15
CA PRO A 166 -4.95 -21.66 -2.14
C PRO A 166 -5.38 -20.95 -3.42
N VAL A 167 -5.41 -19.65 -3.38
CA VAL A 167 -5.67 -18.82 -4.57
C VAL A 167 -4.64 -19.10 -5.65
N ASP A 168 -5.11 -19.34 -6.87
CA ASP A 168 -4.25 -19.66 -7.99
C ASP A 168 -3.38 -18.45 -8.43
N SER A 169 -2.15 -18.75 -8.87
CA SER A 169 -1.16 -17.75 -9.26
C SER A 169 -1.62 -16.85 -10.41
N LYS A 170 -2.46 -17.35 -11.32
CA LYS A 170 -3.01 -16.56 -12.42
C LYS A 170 -4.02 -15.53 -11.92
N LYS A 171 -4.87 -15.90 -10.94
CA LYS A 171 -5.79 -14.96 -10.28
C LYS A 171 -5.01 -13.87 -9.54
N ILE A 172 -3.95 -14.25 -8.81
CA ILE A 172 -3.06 -13.30 -8.12
C ILE A 172 -2.45 -12.31 -9.13
N ALA A 173 -1.87 -12.81 -10.24
CA ALA A 173 -1.27 -11.96 -11.26
C ALA A 173 -2.28 -10.98 -11.88
N GLN A 174 -3.50 -11.43 -12.14
CA GLN A 174 -4.56 -10.61 -12.71
C GLN A 174 -5.07 -9.54 -11.73
N LEU A 175 -5.24 -9.88 -10.45
CA LEU A 175 -5.60 -8.90 -9.40
C LEU A 175 -4.48 -7.87 -9.22
N THR A 176 -3.22 -8.30 -9.28
CA THR A 176 -2.05 -7.38 -9.25
C THR A 176 -2.08 -6.41 -10.43
N GLN A 177 -2.30 -6.90 -11.65
CA GLN A 177 -2.41 -6.06 -12.85
C GLN A 177 -3.58 -5.06 -12.72
N LYS A 178 -4.70 -5.51 -12.18
CA LYS A 178 -5.88 -4.67 -11.94
C LYS A 178 -5.72 -3.73 -10.73
N ARG A 179 -4.64 -3.88 -9.96
CA ARG A 179 -4.35 -3.12 -8.73
C ARG A 179 -5.43 -3.26 -7.66
N ILE A 180 -5.94 -4.47 -7.50
CA ILE A 180 -6.87 -4.80 -6.43
C ILE A 180 -6.11 -5.56 -5.35
N ALA A 181 -6.13 -5.05 -4.13
CA ALA A 181 -5.54 -5.73 -2.98
C ALA A 181 -6.29 -7.06 -2.74
N CYS A 182 -5.55 -8.10 -2.37
CA CYS A 182 -6.12 -9.42 -2.13
C CYS A 182 -5.57 -10.04 -0.85
N PHE A 183 -6.48 -10.45 0.02
CA PHE A 183 -6.18 -11.14 1.27
C PHE A 183 -6.77 -12.55 1.24
N GLU A 184 -5.97 -13.56 1.58
CA GLU A 184 -6.43 -14.95 1.69
C GLU A 184 -6.68 -15.31 3.15
N PHE A 185 -7.88 -15.81 3.45
CA PHE A 185 -8.27 -16.33 4.74
C PHE A 185 -8.37 -17.85 4.71
N THR A 186 -7.49 -18.55 5.40
CA THR A 186 -7.47 -20.01 5.48
C THR A 186 -8.41 -20.53 6.57
N VAL A 187 -9.44 -21.27 6.18
CA VAL A 187 -10.53 -21.71 7.07
C VAL A 187 -10.50 -23.21 7.41
N ASN A 188 -9.63 -24.00 6.84
CA ASN A 188 -9.57 -25.44 7.02
C ASN A 188 -9.35 -25.89 8.47
N LYS A 189 -8.81 -25.02 9.33
CA LYS A 189 -8.56 -25.30 10.77
C LYS A 189 -9.77 -24.97 11.67
N TRP A 190 -10.77 -24.29 11.13
CA TRP A 190 -11.95 -23.93 11.91
C TRP A 190 -12.88 -25.13 12.01
N ARG A 191 -13.30 -25.42 13.24
CA ARG A 191 -14.29 -26.47 13.50
C ARG A 191 -15.68 -25.85 13.45
N ILE A 192 -16.44 -26.17 12.40
CA ILE A 192 -17.84 -25.81 12.25
C ILE A 192 -18.67 -27.06 12.08
N LYS A 193 -19.91 -27.01 12.54
CA LYS A 193 -20.90 -28.05 12.28
C LYS A 193 -21.48 -27.83 10.89
N GLU A 194 -21.62 -28.88 10.11
CA GLU A 194 -22.12 -28.81 8.73
C GLU A 194 -23.57 -29.31 8.60
N GLU A 195 -24.06 -29.96 9.64
CA GLU A 195 -25.41 -30.54 9.66
C GLU A 195 -26.22 -29.91 10.79
N PHE A 196 -27.43 -29.44 10.49
CA PHE A 196 -28.31 -28.77 11.41
C PHE A 196 -29.70 -29.39 11.38
N VAL A 197 -30.40 -29.30 12.49
CA VAL A 197 -31.79 -29.79 12.62
C VAL A 197 -32.78 -28.72 12.10
N ASN A 198 -32.43 -27.43 12.28
CA ASN A 198 -33.28 -26.31 11.90
C ASN A 198 -32.42 -25.06 11.61
N SER A 199 -33.06 -24.01 11.11
CA SER A 199 -32.43 -22.73 10.81
C SER A 199 -31.87 -22.00 12.03
N GLU A 200 -32.54 -22.15 13.19
CA GLU A 200 -32.12 -21.47 14.43
C GLU A 200 -30.77 -22.01 14.94
N GLU A 201 -30.56 -23.33 14.84
CA GLU A 201 -29.28 -23.95 15.21
C GLU A 201 -28.14 -23.48 14.26
N GLU A 202 -28.42 -23.39 12.97
CA GLU A 202 -27.48 -22.90 12.00
C GLU A 202 -27.13 -21.41 12.24
N GLU A 203 -28.15 -20.58 12.53
CA GLU A 203 -27.96 -19.15 12.78
C GLU A 203 -27.17 -18.91 14.06
N LYS A 204 -27.39 -19.65 15.12
CA LYS A 204 -26.58 -19.62 16.35
C LYS A 204 -25.09 -19.89 16.08
N GLN A 205 -24.78 -20.79 15.13
CA GLN A 205 -23.40 -21.01 14.74
C GLN A 205 -22.82 -19.80 14.00
N TYR A 206 -23.60 -19.16 13.11
CA TYR A 206 -23.18 -17.92 12.47
C TYR A 206 -22.86 -16.85 13.51
N ASP A 207 -23.73 -16.62 14.47
CA ASP A 207 -23.54 -15.62 15.52
C ASP A 207 -22.24 -15.84 16.29
N VAL A 208 -22.00 -17.07 16.77
CA VAL A 208 -20.78 -17.43 17.51
C VAL A 208 -19.51 -17.25 16.70
N ILE A 209 -19.54 -17.54 15.40
CA ILE A 209 -18.35 -17.40 14.56
C ILE A 209 -18.16 -15.94 14.14
N CYS A 210 -19.24 -15.21 13.82
CA CYS A 210 -19.18 -13.78 13.52
C CYS A 210 -18.55 -13.00 14.69
N GLU A 211 -18.98 -13.25 15.95
CA GLU A 211 -18.38 -12.63 17.13
C GLU A 211 -16.86 -12.86 17.23
N LYS A 212 -16.38 -14.04 16.85
CA LYS A 212 -14.93 -14.35 16.87
C LYS A 212 -14.14 -13.69 15.75
N LEU A 213 -14.80 -13.29 14.69
CA LEU A 213 -14.17 -12.65 13.53
C LEU A 213 -14.35 -11.13 13.55
N ASP A 214 -15.35 -10.61 14.26
CA ASP A 214 -15.67 -9.19 14.28
C ASP A 214 -14.77 -8.42 15.23
N GLY A 215 -14.06 -7.44 14.70
CA GLY A 215 -13.19 -6.56 15.46
C GLY A 215 -13.92 -5.71 16.53
N GLU A 216 -15.24 -5.51 16.41
CA GLU A 216 -16.03 -4.88 17.49
C GLU A 216 -15.99 -5.70 18.79
N ASN A 217 -15.83 -7.03 18.68
CA ASN A 217 -15.74 -7.99 19.78
C ASN A 217 -14.29 -8.47 20.04
N GLU A 218 -13.28 -7.69 19.67
CA GLU A 218 -11.85 -8.04 19.72
C GLU A 218 -11.49 -9.27 18.83
N GLY A 219 -12.38 -9.65 17.94
CA GLY A 219 -12.16 -10.67 16.93
C GLY A 219 -11.20 -10.20 15.83
N TYR A 220 -10.62 -11.16 15.12
CA TYR A 220 -9.77 -10.83 13.98
C TYR A 220 -9.72 -11.98 12.97
N ILE A 221 -9.38 -11.63 11.73
CA ILE A 221 -9.15 -12.58 10.65
C ILE A 221 -7.66 -12.68 10.39
N ARG A 222 -7.10 -13.86 10.60
CA ARG A 222 -5.69 -14.13 10.34
C ARG A 222 -5.52 -14.83 9.00
N GLY A 223 -4.68 -14.28 8.13
CA GLY A 223 -4.47 -14.81 6.80
C GLY A 223 -3.17 -14.35 6.18
N GLU A 224 -3.16 -14.27 4.85
CA GLU A 224 -2.02 -13.84 4.06
C GLU A 224 -2.43 -12.73 3.09
N LEU A 225 -1.65 -11.65 3.02
CA LEU A 225 -1.81 -10.61 2.02
C LEU A 225 -1.12 -11.06 0.73
N LEU A 226 -1.90 -11.53 -0.24
CA LEU A 226 -1.39 -12.05 -1.52
C LEU A 226 -1.05 -10.94 -2.51
N VAL A 227 -1.82 -9.85 -2.49
CA VAL A 227 -1.60 -8.68 -3.35
C VAL A 227 -1.67 -7.42 -2.49
N ASP A 228 -0.54 -6.74 -2.34
CA ASP A 228 -0.47 -5.42 -1.74
C ASP A 228 -0.54 -4.37 -2.86
N ALA A 229 -1.75 -4.04 -3.28
CA ALA A 229 -1.99 -3.14 -4.40
C ALA A 229 -1.54 -1.71 -4.11
N ILE A 230 -1.12 -1.01 -5.17
CA ILE A 230 -0.77 0.41 -5.10
C ILE A 230 -1.62 1.15 -6.13
N SER A 231 -2.54 1.98 -5.65
CA SER A 231 -3.39 2.79 -6.52
C SER A 231 -2.56 3.85 -7.28
N PRO A 232 -2.98 4.26 -8.48
CA PRO A 232 -2.29 5.32 -9.22
C PRO A 232 -2.23 6.63 -8.44
N LYS A 233 -3.29 6.94 -7.69
CA LYS A 233 -3.38 8.15 -6.86
C LYS A 233 -2.31 8.13 -5.75
N TYR A 234 -2.23 7.04 -4.99
CA TYR A 234 -1.23 6.87 -3.94
C TYR A 234 0.20 6.93 -4.48
N PHE A 235 0.46 6.25 -5.60
CA PHE A 235 1.77 6.27 -6.25
C PHE A 235 2.18 7.68 -6.65
N SER A 236 1.27 8.46 -7.24
CA SER A 236 1.54 9.86 -7.62
C SER A 236 1.80 10.74 -6.39
N THR A 237 0.98 10.62 -5.34
CA THR A 237 1.15 11.38 -4.10
C THR A 237 2.50 11.10 -3.46
N LYS A 238 2.92 9.84 -3.38
CA LYS A 238 4.20 9.45 -2.82
C LYS A 238 5.39 9.96 -3.63
N LEU A 239 5.33 9.88 -4.96
CA LEU A 239 6.38 10.45 -5.83
C LEU A 239 6.54 11.95 -5.61
N PHE A 240 5.45 12.72 -5.55
CA PHE A 240 5.52 14.15 -5.28
C PHE A 240 6.11 14.46 -3.90
N GLU A 241 5.80 13.64 -2.91
CA GLU A 241 6.34 13.81 -1.56
C GLU A 241 7.85 13.51 -1.49
N ASP A 242 8.29 12.43 -2.12
CA ASP A 242 9.70 12.07 -2.22
C ASP A 242 10.50 13.14 -2.99
N GLU A 243 9.95 13.66 -4.10
CA GLU A 243 10.57 14.79 -4.84
C GLU A 243 10.64 16.07 -4.01
N ARG A 244 9.61 16.36 -3.20
CA ARG A 244 9.61 17.52 -2.30
C ARG A 244 10.70 17.42 -1.24
N ILE A 245 10.82 16.27 -0.59
CA ILE A 245 11.84 15.99 0.43
C ILE A 245 13.24 16.15 -0.19
N GLU A 246 13.47 15.59 -1.38
CA GLU A 246 14.76 15.70 -2.06
C GLU A 246 15.10 17.16 -2.44
N LYS A 247 14.12 17.93 -2.93
CA LYS A 247 14.30 19.37 -3.20
C LYS A 247 14.64 20.16 -1.94
N GLU A 248 13.99 19.89 -0.82
CA GLU A 248 14.29 20.53 0.47
C GLU A 248 15.70 20.19 0.96
N ARG A 249 16.17 18.95 0.78
CA ARG A 249 17.53 18.50 1.09
C ARG A 249 18.56 19.27 0.25
N VAL A 250 18.38 19.27 -1.08
CA VAL A 250 19.28 19.97 -2.02
C VAL A 250 19.33 21.46 -1.74
N LEU A 251 18.18 22.08 -1.43
CA LEU A 251 18.13 23.51 -1.07
C LEU A 251 18.91 23.80 0.21
N SER A 252 18.81 22.95 1.21
CA SER A 252 19.57 23.06 2.47
C SER A 252 21.07 22.99 2.23
N GLU A 253 21.53 22.03 1.41
CA GLU A 253 22.94 21.91 1.02
C GLU A 253 23.45 23.14 0.26
N LEU A 254 22.64 23.68 -0.66
CA LEU A 254 22.94 24.89 -1.40
C LEU A 254 23.13 26.14 -0.50
N ILE A 255 22.28 26.27 0.51
CA ILE A 255 22.39 27.35 1.50
C ILE A 255 23.68 27.21 2.32
N GLN A 256 24.06 26.01 2.72
CA GLN A 256 25.30 25.75 3.44
C GLN A 256 26.53 26.06 2.57
N LEU A 257 26.52 25.64 1.31
CA LEU A 257 27.59 25.90 0.35
C LEU A 257 27.76 27.40 0.10
N LYS A 258 26.64 28.13 -0.04
CA LYS A 258 26.67 29.59 -0.20
C LYS A 258 27.31 30.29 1.00
N LYS A 259 26.98 29.90 2.22
CA LYS A 259 27.60 30.43 3.45
C LYS A 259 29.09 30.14 3.50
N ALA A 260 29.53 28.92 3.15
CA ALA A 260 30.94 28.57 3.09
C ALA A 260 31.68 29.39 2.03
N TYR A 261 31.08 29.58 0.86
CA TYR A 261 31.66 30.44 -0.19
C TYR A 261 31.82 31.89 0.28
N GLU A 262 30.83 32.48 0.93
CA GLU A 262 30.92 33.82 1.50
C GLU A 262 32.03 33.94 2.55
N GLN A 263 32.24 32.97 3.40
CA GLN A 263 33.32 32.91 4.38
C GLN A 263 34.71 32.89 3.69
N ILE A 264 34.85 31.99 2.69
CA ILE A 264 36.12 31.90 1.91
C ILE A 264 36.38 33.19 1.16
N PHE A 265 35.38 33.79 0.54
CA PHE A 265 35.50 35.05 -0.19
C PHE A 265 35.95 36.20 0.73
N ASN A 266 35.38 36.30 1.92
CA ASN A 266 35.79 37.30 2.90
C ASN A 266 37.23 37.10 3.38
N ALA A 267 37.60 35.83 3.68
CA ALA A 267 38.97 35.49 4.06
C ALA A 267 39.99 35.81 2.94
N TYR A 268 39.66 35.48 1.70
CA TYR A 268 40.46 35.80 0.55
C TYR A 268 40.69 37.32 0.38
N THR A 269 39.61 38.09 0.55
CA THR A 269 39.64 39.55 0.44
C THR A 269 40.54 40.16 1.52
N GLU A 270 40.52 39.63 2.74
CA GLU A 270 41.36 40.10 3.83
C GLU A 270 42.85 39.75 3.59
N VAL A 271 43.15 38.54 3.15
CA VAL A 271 44.49 38.11 2.81
C VAL A 271 45.06 38.97 1.65
N LYS A 272 44.23 39.30 0.66
CA LYS A 272 44.62 40.18 -0.44
C LYS A 272 45.01 41.58 0.05
N LYS A 273 44.20 42.20 0.95
CA LYS A 273 44.52 43.51 1.56
C LYS A 273 45.84 43.46 2.34
N GLN A 274 46.06 42.42 3.14
CA GLN A 274 47.30 42.24 3.89
C GLN A 274 48.53 42.07 2.98
N SER A 275 48.38 41.33 1.87
CA SER A 275 49.41 41.19 0.86
C SER A 275 49.79 42.51 0.18
N GLU A 276 48.77 43.29 -0.20
CA GLU A 276 48.95 44.61 -0.77
C GLU A 276 49.63 45.58 0.21
N ALA A 277 49.28 45.56 1.50
CA ALA A 277 49.89 46.35 2.55
C ALA A 277 51.38 45.98 2.75
N LYS A 278 51.68 44.69 2.82
CA LYS A 278 53.08 44.21 2.91
C LYS A 278 53.94 44.59 1.68
N SER A 279 53.30 44.49 0.49
CA SER A 279 54.02 44.91 -0.73
C SER A 279 54.40 46.39 -0.73
N LYS A 280 53.53 47.27 -0.23
CA LYS A 280 53.81 48.67 -0.05
C LYS A 280 54.93 48.93 0.97
N GLU A 281 54.94 48.19 2.03
CA GLU A 281 55.96 48.26 3.08
C GLU A 281 57.34 47.81 2.52
N LEU A 282 57.39 46.75 1.74
CA LEU A 282 58.56 46.25 1.08
C LEU A 282 59.16 47.31 0.11
N ILE A 283 58.31 48.00 -0.63
CA ILE A 283 58.76 49.10 -1.51
C ILE A 283 59.43 50.19 -0.69
N ARG A 284 58.87 50.61 0.45
CA ARG A 284 59.47 51.63 1.34
C ARG A 284 60.76 51.16 1.94
N TYR A 285 60.88 49.88 2.33
CA TYR A 285 62.19 49.39 2.78
C TYR A 285 63.24 49.37 1.67
N LYS A 286 62.88 49.02 0.44
CA LYS A 286 63.75 49.06 -0.70
C LYS A 286 64.28 50.50 -0.98
N GLU A 287 63.37 51.48 -0.98
CA GLU A 287 63.74 52.89 -1.11
C GLU A 287 64.71 53.38 -0.03
N LYS A 288 64.51 52.91 1.23
CA LYS A 288 65.42 53.17 2.34
C LYS A 288 66.82 52.53 2.14
N ILE A 289 66.84 51.29 1.67
CA ILE A 289 68.12 50.61 1.39
C ILE A 289 68.85 51.31 0.29
N ASP A 290 68.20 51.62 -0.82
CA ASP A 290 68.79 52.36 -1.93
C ASP A 290 69.36 53.73 -1.47
N GLY A 291 68.61 54.42 -0.59
CA GLY A 291 69.10 55.68 0.02
C GLY A 291 70.33 55.51 0.92
N LEU A 292 70.35 54.43 1.71
CA LEU A 292 71.49 54.11 2.56
C LEU A 292 72.72 53.67 1.77
N GLU A 293 72.56 52.95 0.65
CA GLU A 293 73.65 52.57 -0.26
C GLU A 293 74.31 53.81 -0.88
N VAL A 294 73.51 54.79 -1.31
CA VAL A 294 74.03 56.07 -1.80
C VAL A 294 74.82 56.80 -0.70
N CYS A 295 74.33 56.88 0.54
CA CYS A 295 75.00 57.44 1.67
C CYS A 295 76.33 56.71 1.99
N VAL A 296 76.35 55.36 1.93
CA VAL A 296 77.56 54.57 2.12
C VAL A 296 78.60 54.89 1.04
N GLN A 297 78.24 54.95 -0.25
CA GLN A 297 79.10 55.35 -1.36
C GLN A 297 79.66 56.74 -1.19
N MET A 298 78.85 57.71 -0.76
CA MET A 298 79.35 59.07 -0.46
C MET A 298 80.38 59.07 0.65
N LEU A 299 80.11 58.36 1.76
CA LEU A 299 81.05 58.26 2.86
C LEU A 299 82.29 57.47 2.51
N GLU A 300 82.26 56.46 1.67
CA GLU A 300 83.40 55.77 1.12
C GLU A 300 84.28 56.69 0.27
N THR A 301 83.66 57.51 -0.63
CA THR A 301 84.33 58.49 -1.45
C THR A 301 84.97 59.56 -0.58
N GLU A 302 84.29 60.11 0.41
CA GLU A 302 84.84 61.11 1.33
C GLU A 302 86.00 60.52 2.17
N ASN A 303 85.89 59.24 2.59
CA ASN A 303 86.98 58.57 3.33
C ASN A 303 88.18 58.32 2.47
N GLU A 304 88.02 58.03 1.18
CA GLU A 304 89.10 57.93 0.19
C GLU A 304 89.78 59.31 -0.06
N GLU A 305 89.00 60.39 -0.17
CA GLU A 305 89.52 61.75 -0.27
C GLU A 305 90.29 62.17 0.98
N ILE A 306 89.75 61.84 2.16
CA ILE A 306 90.48 62.11 3.43
C ILE A 306 91.80 61.31 3.50
N LYS A 307 91.76 60.01 3.14
CA LYS A 307 92.98 59.18 3.11
C LYS A 307 94.00 59.71 2.15
N SER A 308 93.58 60.10 0.94
CA SER A 308 94.47 60.67 -0.06
C SER A 308 95.06 62.02 0.38
N GLY A 309 94.18 62.86 0.98
CA GLY A 309 94.64 64.15 1.55
C GLY A 309 95.57 63.98 2.72
N LEU A 310 95.33 62.98 3.62
CA LEU A 310 96.26 62.64 4.70
C LEU A 310 97.58 62.06 4.17
N ALA A 311 97.52 61.18 3.15
CA ALA A 311 98.72 60.65 2.50
C ALA A 311 99.55 61.76 1.83
N TYR A 312 98.91 62.73 1.21
CA TYR A 312 99.56 63.90 0.64
C TYR A 312 100.21 64.79 1.73
N ARG A 313 99.58 64.98 2.87
CA ARG A 313 100.17 65.75 4.02
C ARG A 313 101.30 65.02 4.73
N LEU A 314 101.23 63.67 4.85
CA LEU A 314 102.28 62.90 5.52
C LEU A 314 103.46 62.57 4.66
N PHE A 315 103.32 62.41 3.31
CA PHE A 315 104.33 61.94 2.44
C PHE A 315 104.69 62.93 1.28
N GLY A 316 103.90 64.03 1.17
CA GLY A 316 104.05 64.99 0.08
C GLY A 316 105.12 66.11 0.25
N LYS A 317 105.95 66.10 1.32
CA LYS A 317 107.07 67.03 1.48
C LYS A 317 108.39 66.26 1.57
N LYS A 318 108.86 65.82 0.42
CA LYS A 318 110.29 65.66 0.21
C LYS A 318 110.64 66.03 -1.22
N LYS A 319 110.87 67.32 -1.45
CA LYS A 319 111.97 67.90 -2.24
C LYS A 319 112.22 69.27 -1.73
#